data_a2375d18dc54ef16e2db8bd4111b08d4
#
_entry.id   a2375d18dc54ef16e2db8bd4111b08d4
#
_cell.length_a   1.000
_cell.length_b   1.000
_cell.length_c   1.000
_cell.angle_alpha   90.00
_cell.angle_beta   90.00
_cell.angle_gamma   90.00
#
_symmetry.space_group_name_H-M   'P 1'
#
loop_
_entity.id
_entity.type
_entity.pdbx_description
1 polymer ?
#
loop_
_entity_poly.entity_id
_entity_poly.type
_entity_poly.pdbx_seq_one_letter_code
_entity_poly.pdbx_strand_id
1 'polypeptide(L)'
;MTLAATTLDPCETVQHDRYEGETLTPDALLSDVQASDYDLLVEPGGTCNVDRIRVNEDAVTLAQEFAHEGKPIAAICHGVWLLVNAGLVAGKTAAPCRYIAADIKNAGGHYVDEQLHVDDANGFKLITSRKPADLDYFVDAIKDALN
;
A
#
# COMPACT_ATOMS: atom_id res chain seq x y z
N MET A 1 -10.14 -0.06 12.30
CA MET A 1 -8.85 -0.15 11.56
C MET A 1 -7.93 -1.03 12.39
N THR A 2 -7.21 -1.94 11.77
CA THR A 2 -6.24 -2.84 12.40
C THR A 2 -4.86 -2.53 11.84
N LEU A 3 -3.87 -2.30 12.70
CA LEU A 3 -2.46 -2.18 12.31
C LEU A 3 -1.82 -3.56 12.41
N ALA A 4 -1.48 -4.14 11.27
CA ALA A 4 -0.80 -5.43 11.19
C ALA A 4 0.69 -5.25 10.88
N ALA A 5 1.54 -6.05 11.50
CA ALA A 5 2.99 -6.00 11.29
C ALA A 5 3.62 -7.39 11.37
N THR A 6 4.92 -7.48 11.07
CA THR A 6 5.70 -8.71 11.15
C THR A 6 6.01 -9.14 12.59
N THR A 7 5.91 -8.22 13.54
CA THR A 7 6.05 -8.47 15.00
C THR A 7 5.01 -7.65 15.75
N LEU A 8 4.72 -8.02 17.00
CA LEU A 8 3.89 -7.21 17.91
C LEU A 8 4.70 -6.22 18.75
N ASP A 9 6.00 -6.12 18.53
CA ASP A 9 6.83 -5.13 19.21
C ASP A 9 6.44 -3.72 18.75
N PRO A 10 6.51 -2.72 19.65
CA PRO A 10 6.29 -1.33 19.27
C PRO A 10 7.19 -0.91 18.12
N CYS A 11 6.64 -0.30 17.10
CA CYS A 11 7.37 0.21 15.95
C CYS A 11 7.45 1.74 15.99
N GLU A 12 8.63 2.26 15.74
CA GLU A 12 8.86 3.69 15.59
C GLU A 12 8.47 4.12 14.18
N THR A 13 7.64 5.15 14.09
CA THR A 13 7.35 5.77 12.81
C THR A 13 8.39 6.85 12.51
N VAL A 14 8.53 7.22 11.24
CA VAL A 14 9.44 8.29 10.82
C VAL A 14 8.70 9.31 9.98
N GLN A 15 9.12 10.58 10.12
CA GLN A 15 8.67 11.66 9.26
C GLN A 15 9.74 11.96 8.20
N HIS A 16 9.32 11.98 6.94
CA HIS A 16 10.20 12.26 5.79
C HIS A 16 11.43 11.33 5.70
N ASP A 17 11.29 10.06 6.10
CA ASP A 17 12.36 9.04 6.14
C ASP A 17 13.58 9.40 7.04
N ARG A 18 13.48 10.40 7.90
CA ARG A 18 14.62 10.93 8.66
C ARG A 18 14.35 11.27 10.11
N TYR A 19 13.15 11.76 10.42
CA TYR A 19 12.84 12.31 11.74
C TYR A 19 12.01 11.31 12.52
N GLU A 20 12.26 11.22 13.82
CA GLU A 20 11.46 10.40 14.72
C GLU A 20 9.98 10.84 14.67
N GLY A 21 9.10 9.86 14.56
CA GLY A 21 7.67 10.03 14.63
C GLY A 21 7.11 9.45 15.94
N GLU A 22 5.87 9.06 15.90
CA GLU A 22 5.21 8.42 17.04
C GLU A 22 5.56 6.93 17.09
N THR A 23 5.56 6.35 18.29
CA THR A 23 5.64 4.90 18.48
C THR A 23 4.25 4.31 18.38
N LEU A 24 4.06 3.34 17.50
CA LEU A 24 2.82 2.61 17.33
C LEU A 24 2.99 1.15 17.79
N THR A 25 1.98 0.61 18.43
CA THR A 25 1.94 -0.81 18.75
C THR A 25 1.02 -1.52 17.77
N PRO A 26 1.51 -2.54 17.04
CA PRO A 26 0.67 -3.33 16.14
C PRO A 26 -0.46 -4.04 16.90
N ASP A 27 -1.61 -4.15 16.25
CA ASP A 27 -2.80 -4.84 16.78
C ASP A 27 -2.75 -6.35 16.47
N ALA A 28 -2.09 -6.74 15.37
CA ALA A 28 -2.06 -8.11 14.89
C ALA A 28 -0.74 -8.44 14.16
N LEU A 29 -0.39 -9.72 14.12
CA LEU A 29 0.63 -10.22 13.20
C LEU A 29 0.05 -10.33 11.79
N LEU A 30 0.85 -10.07 10.77
CA LEU A 30 0.45 -10.26 9.37
C LEU A 30 -0.01 -11.70 9.10
N SER A 31 0.65 -12.70 9.73
CA SER A 31 0.28 -14.12 9.62
C SER A 31 -1.10 -14.47 10.17
N ASP A 32 -1.66 -13.63 11.03
CA ASP A 32 -2.94 -13.86 11.70
C ASP A 32 -4.10 -13.09 11.05
N VAL A 33 -3.79 -12.22 10.07
CA VAL A 33 -4.77 -11.40 9.35
C VAL A 33 -5.29 -12.13 8.12
N GLN A 34 -6.60 -12.11 7.92
CA GLN A 34 -7.26 -12.67 6.74
C GLN A 34 -7.97 -11.55 5.97
N ALA A 35 -7.82 -11.54 4.66
CA ALA A 35 -8.47 -10.54 3.81
C ALA A 35 -9.99 -10.51 3.96
N SER A 36 -10.61 -11.68 4.22
CA SER A 36 -12.06 -11.83 4.44
C SER A 36 -12.62 -10.97 5.59
N ASP A 37 -11.79 -10.62 6.58
CA ASP A 37 -12.21 -9.91 7.78
C ASP A 37 -12.20 -8.37 7.61
N TYR A 38 -11.77 -7.89 6.44
CA TYR A 38 -11.57 -6.46 6.17
C TYR A 38 -12.15 -6.04 4.83
N ASP A 39 -12.48 -4.77 4.71
CA ASP A 39 -13.11 -4.19 3.51
C ASP A 39 -12.10 -3.51 2.58
N LEU A 40 -10.92 -3.13 3.08
CA LEU A 40 -9.89 -2.42 2.33
C LEU A 40 -8.51 -2.65 2.97
N LEU A 41 -7.48 -2.80 2.13
CA LEU A 41 -6.08 -2.83 2.54
C LEU A 41 -5.43 -1.46 2.34
N VAL A 42 -4.71 -0.97 3.37
CA VAL A 42 -3.89 0.25 3.27
C VAL A 42 -2.42 -0.12 3.38
N GLU A 43 -1.64 0.24 2.36
CA GLU A 43 -0.19 0.08 2.32
C GLU A 43 0.50 1.43 2.54
N PRO A 44 1.01 1.70 3.75
CA PRO A 44 1.73 2.93 4.02
C PRO A 44 3.07 2.96 3.29
N GLY A 45 3.62 4.16 3.13
CA GLY A 45 4.93 4.37 2.54
C GLY A 45 6.08 4.15 3.52
N GLY A 46 7.17 4.88 3.24
CA GLY A 46 8.45 4.75 3.94
C GLY A 46 9.37 3.77 3.23
N THR A 47 10.48 4.27 2.70
CA THR A 47 11.41 3.47 1.89
C THR A 47 11.90 2.23 2.64
N CYS A 48 12.39 2.42 3.87
CA CYS A 48 12.93 1.31 4.68
C CYS A 48 11.85 0.30 5.10
N ASN A 49 10.64 0.79 5.40
CA ASN A 49 9.51 -0.07 5.73
C ASN A 49 9.15 -0.98 4.55
N VAL A 50 8.93 -0.36 3.40
CA VAL A 50 8.46 -1.10 2.22
C VAL A 50 9.54 -1.99 1.64
N ASP A 51 10.81 -1.61 1.69
CA ASP A 51 11.91 -2.47 1.25
C ASP A 51 11.97 -3.80 2.01
N ARG A 52 11.57 -3.80 3.27
CA ARG A 52 11.49 -5.01 4.09
C ARG A 52 10.20 -5.79 3.89
N ILE A 53 9.05 -5.10 3.90
CA ILE A 53 7.74 -5.77 3.87
C ILE A 53 7.43 -6.35 2.48
N ARG A 54 7.94 -5.76 1.40
CA ARG A 54 7.69 -6.21 0.03
C ARG A 54 8.14 -7.64 -0.26
N VAL A 55 9.07 -8.18 0.51
CA VAL A 55 9.58 -9.56 0.40
C VAL A 55 9.03 -10.49 1.48
N ASN A 56 8.18 -10.00 2.36
CA ASN A 56 7.51 -10.81 3.36
C ASN A 56 6.36 -11.58 2.72
N GLU A 57 6.36 -12.90 2.84
CA GLU A 57 5.41 -13.79 2.17
C GLU A 57 3.96 -13.56 2.64
N ASP A 58 3.75 -13.29 3.94
CA ASP A 58 2.41 -13.04 4.49
C ASP A 58 1.85 -11.72 3.93
N ALA A 59 2.67 -10.67 3.84
CA ALA A 59 2.25 -9.38 3.29
C ALA A 59 1.92 -9.48 1.79
N VAL A 60 2.74 -10.18 1.01
CA VAL A 60 2.51 -10.43 -0.42
C VAL A 60 1.22 -11.23 -0.62
N THR A 61 1.05 -12.31 0.14
CA THR A 61 -0.15 -13.16 0.07
C THR A 61 -1.41 -12.37 0.44
N LEU A 62 -1.36 -11.59 1.52
CA LEU A 62 -2.49 -10.76 1.94
C LEU A 62 -2.91 -9.77 0.85
N ALA A 63 -1.96 -9.07 0.22
CA ALA A 63 -2.26 -8.16 -0.88
C ALA A 63 -2.91 -8.89 -2.08
N GLN A 64 -2.43 -10.09 -2.41
CA GLN A 64 -2.99 -10.93 -3.46
C GLN A 64 -4.43 -11.38 -3.13
N GLU A 65 -4.71 -11.73 -1.89
CA GLU A 65 -6.04 -12.11 -1.43
C GLU A 65 -7.03 -10.96 -1.55
N PHE A 66 -6.68 -9.74 -1.10
CA PHE A 66 -7.51 -8.56 -1.29
C PHE A 66 -7.86 -8.32 -2.76
N ALA A 67 -6.86 -8.38 -3.64
CA ALA A 67 -7.07 -8.23 -5.07
C ALA A 67 -7.96 -9.33 -5.66
N HIS A 68 -7.76 -10.60 -5.24
CA HIS A 68 -8.56 -11.75 -5.69
C HIS A 68 -10.02 -11.65 -5.24
N GLU A 69 -10.27 -11.13 -4.04
CA GLU A 69 -11.62 -10.88 -3.53
C GLU A 69 -12.28 -9.62 -4.12
N GLY A 70 -11.58 -8.89 -5.01
CA GLY A 70 -12.08 -7.67 -5.62
C GLY A 70 -12.13 -6.49 -4.66
N LYS A 71 -11.48 -6.57 -3.51
CA LYS A 71 -11.46 -5.54 -2.48
C LYS A 71 -10.48 -4.43 -2.83
N PRO A 72 -10.78 -3.18 -2.42
CA PRO A 72 -9.89 -2.05 -2.69
C PRO A 72 -8.55 -2.18 -1.96
N ILE A 73 -7.49 -1.76 -2.65
CA ILE A 73 -6.14 -1.60 -2.10
C ILE A 73 -5.73 -0.15 -2.26
N ALA A 74 -5.34 0.49 -1.18
CA ALA A 74 -4.86 1.86 -1.17
C ALA A 74 -3.37 1.89 -0.78
N ALA A 75 -2.51 2.40 -1.65
CA ALA A 75 -1.06 2.44 -1.45
C ALA A 75 -0.50 3.84 -1.68
N ILE A 76 0.30 4.34 -0.74
CA ILE A 76 0.91 5.67 -0.85
C ILE A 76 2.43 5.58 -0.94
N CYS A 77 3.04 6.47 -1.75
CA CYS A 77 4.48 6.64 -1.86
C CYS A 77 5.18 5.35 -2.30
N HIS A 78 6.10 4.81 -1.49
CA HIS A 78 6.77 3.53 -1.74
C HIS A 78 5.85 2.31 -1.49
N GLY A 79 4.70 2.46 -0.83
CA GLY A 79 3.77 1.35 -0.54
C GLY A 79 3.43 0.50 -1.77
N VAL A 80 3.39 1.10 -2.95
CA VAL A 80 3.15 0.38 -4.21
C VAL A 80 4.23 -0.67 -4.54
N TRP A 81 5.42 -0.62 -3.93
CA TRP A 81 6.45 -1.65 -4.12
C TRP A 81 6.03 -3.04 -3.66
N LEU A 82 5.22 -3.13 -2.59
CA LEU A 82 4.64 -4.41 -2.19
C LEU A 82 3.80 -5.00 -3.32
N LEU A 83 3.00 -4.15 -3.98
CA LEU A 83 2.12 -4.58 -5.08
C LEU A 83 2.92 -4.98 -6.33
N VAL A 84 4.12 -4.40 -6.56
CA VAL A 84 5.06 -4.85 -7.59
C VAL A 84 5.48 -6.30 -7.32
N ASN A 85 5.90 -6.59 -6.09
CA ASN A 85 6.29 -7.95 -5.68
C ASN A 85 5.12 -8.94 -5.72
N ALA A 86 3.92 -8.48 -5.38
CA ALA A 86 2.70 -9.30 -5.46
C ALA A 86 2.19 -9.55 -6.88
N GLY A 87 2.79 -8.90 -7.91
CA GLY A 87 2.35 -9.03 -9.31
C GLY A 87 1.05 -8.29 -9.64
N LEU A 88 0.67 -7.31 -8.82
CA LEU A 88 -0.65 -6.65 -8.88
C LEU A 88 -0.66 -5.32 -9.65
N VAL A 89 0.48 -4.87 -10.17
CA VAL A 89 0.58 -3.60 -10.93
C VAL A 89 0.50 -3.78 -12.43
N ALA A 90 0.65 -4.98 -12.95
CA ALA A 90 0.58 -5.25 -14.40
C ALA A 90 -0.78 -4.84 -14.97
N GLY A 91 -0.77 -3.96 -15.99
CA GLY A 91 -1.98 -3.43 -16.62
C GLY A 91 -2.74 -2.39 -15.78
N LYS A 92 -2.25 -2.02 -14.61
CA LYS A 92 -2.77 -0.95 -13.77
C LYS A 92 -2.07 0.38 -14.04
N THR A 93 -2.79 1.47 -13.82
CA THR A 93 -2.20 2.82 -13.72
C THR A 93 -2.04 3.18 -12.25
N ALA A 94 -0.86 3.68 -11.88
CA ALA A 94 -0.56 4.04 -10.49
C ALA A 94 0.25 5.35 -10.40
N ALA A 95 -0.02 6.11 -9.33
CA ALA A 95 0.67 7.33 -8.97
C ALA A 95 1.49 7.17 -7.67
N PRO A 96 2.51 6.31 -7.62
CA PRO A 96 3.42 6.21 -6.48
C PRO A 96 4.41 7.39 -6.45
N CYS A 97 5.32 7.40 -5.49
CA CYS A 97 6.42 8.33 -5.54
C CYS A 97 7.27 8.11 -6.80
N ARG A 98 7.80 9.21 -7.36
CA ARG A 98 8.55 9.19 -8.63
C ARG A 98 9.78 8.27 -8.63
N TYR A 99 10.32 7.96 -7.46
CA TYR A 99 11.54 7.17 -7.33
C TYR A 99 11.36 5.71 -7.74
N ILE A 100 10.13 5.19 -7.70
CA ILE A 100 9.80 3.82 -8.13
C ILE A 100 9.05 3.77 -9.47
N ALA A 101 9.05 4.86 -10.23
CA ALA A 101 8.39 4.93 -11.53
C ALA A 101 8.91 3.87 -12.52
N ALA A 102 10.22 3.60 -12.49
CA ALA A 102 10.83 2.56 -13.34
C ALA A 102 10.37 1.16 -12.95
N ASP A 103 10.22 0.89 -11.63
CA ASP A 103 9.76 -0.40 -11.13
C ASP A 103 8.34 -0.70 -11.58
N ILE A 104 7.44 0.31 -11.53
CA ILE A 104 6.06 0.18 -12.02
C ILE A 104 6.05 -0.19 -13.50
N LYS A 105 6.81 0.53 -14.33
CA LYS A 105 6.90 0.27 -15.78
C LYS A 105 7.49 -1.11 -16.07
N ASN A 106 8.55 -1.49 -15.38
CA ASN A 106 9.18 -2.80 -15.53
C ASN A 106 8.28 -3.96 -15.13
N ALA A 107 7.38 -3.72 -14.18
CA ALA A 107 6.36 -4.69 -13.75
C ALA A 107 5.11 -4.70 -14.65
N GLY A 108 5.11 -3.95 -15.77
CA GLY A 108 4.00 -3.91 -16.72
C GLY A 108 2.87 -2.95 -16.36
N GLY A 109 3.09 -2.07 -15.40
CA GLY A 109 2.15 -1.02 -15.02
C GLY A 109 2.40 0.31 -15.75
N HIS A 110 1.48 1.24 -15.58
CA HIS A 110 1.56 2.61 -16.10
C HIS A 110 1.78 3.59 -14.95
N TYR A 111 2.88 4.34 -15.00
CA TYR A 111 3.18 5.39 -14.03
C TYR A 111 2.59 6.73 -14.48
N VAL A 112 1.91 7.42 -13.56
CA VAL A 112 1.47 8.81 -13.71
C VAL A 112 1.93 9.65 -12.52
N ASP A 113 2.20 10.93 -12.74
CA ASP A 113 2.57 11.87 -11.67
C ASP A 113 1.34 12.71 -11.28
N GLU A 114 0.45 12.12 -10.52
CA GLU A 114 -0.79 12.72 -10.04
C GLU A 114 -0.86 12.66 -8.51
N GLN A 115 -1.57 13.60 -7.88
CA GLN A 115 -1.75 13.61 -6.42
C GLN A 115 -2.53 12.39 -5.94
N LEU A 116 -3.46 11.94 -6.77
CA LEU A 116 -4.30 10.77 -6.56
C LEU A 116 -4.57 10.11 -7.91
N HIS A 117 -4.47 8.80 -7.96
CA HIS A 117 -4.98 8.02 -9.08
C HIS A 117 -5.79 6.82 -8.57
N VAL A 118 -6.95 6.60 -9.17
CA VAL A 118 -7.82 5.46 -8.88
C VAL A 118 -8.00 4.65 -10.16
N ASP A 119 -7.67 3.38 -10.11
CA ASP A 119 -7.72 2.45 -11.24
C ASP A 119 -8.58 1.23 -10.87
N ASP A 120 -9.69 1.04 -11.59
CA ASP A 120 -10.62 -0.08 -11.41
C ASP A 120 -10.36 -1.26 -12.37
N ALA A 121 -9.27 -1.24 -13.17
CA ALA A 121 -8.95 -2.34 -14.07
C ALA A 121 -8.61 -3.64 -13.33
N ASN A 122 -8.68 -4.77 -14.02
CA ASN A 122 -8.22 -6.08 -13.54
C ASN A 122 -8.88 -6.58 -12.25
N GLY A 123 -10.15 -6.20 -12.00
CA GLY A 123 -11.00 -6.83 -11.01
C GLY A 123 -10.90 -6.31 -9.59
N PHE A 124 -10.01 -5.37 -9.28
CA PHE A 124 -9.97 -4.70 -7.99
C PHE A 124 -9.66 -3.19 -8.14
N LYS A 125 -10.07 -2.40 -7.16
CA LYS A 125 -9.80 -0.97 -7.13
C LYS A 125 -8.43 -0.70 -6.51
N LEU A 126 -7.54 -0.03 -7.26
CA LEU A 126 -6.25 0.43 -6.77
C LEU A 126 -6.28 1.95 -6.60
N ILE A 127 -6.07 2.42 -5.37
CA ILE A 127 -5.99 3.83 -5.00
C ILE A 127 -4.54 4.16 -4.71
N THR A 128 -3.94 5.10 -5.43
CA THR A 128 -2.53 5.44 -5.23
C THR A 128 -2.30 6.92 -5.09
N SER A 129 -1.32 7.30 -4.27
CA SER A 129 -0.89 8.68 -4.04
C SER A 129 0.62 8.76 -3.85
N ARG A 130 1.23 9.93 -4.12
CA ARG A 130 2.68 10.06 -4.28
C ARG A 130 3.47 10.22 -2.98
N LYS A 131 2.93 11.00 -2.03
CA LYS A 131 3.72 11.55 -0.91
C LYS A 131 2.82 12.07 0.21
N PRO A 132 3.35 12.35 1.41
CA PRO A 132 2.57 12.86 2.54
C PRO A 132 1.77 14.14 2.27
N ALA A 133 2.26 15.03 1.38
CA ALA A 133 1.52 16.24 1.01
C ALA A 133 0.22 15.97 0.24
N ASP A 134 0.02 14.76 -0.24
CA ASP A 134 -1.17 14.33 -0.98
C ASP A 134 -2.15 13.51 -0.10
N LEU A 135 -1.91 13.43 1.22
CA LEU A 135 -2.68 12.59 2.16
C LEU A 135 -4.18 12.92 2.19
N ASP A 136 -4.57 14.19 2.07
CA ASP A 136 -5.98 14.57 2.10
C ASP A 136 -6.76 13.90 0.94
N TYR A 137 -6.20 13.95 -0.27
CA TYR A 137 -6.79 13.28 -1.43
C TYR A 137 -6.84 11.75 -1.27
N PHE A 138 -5.77 11.18 -0.73
CA PHE A 138 -5.66 9.73 -0.50
C PHE A 138 -6.69 9.24 0.51
N VAL A 139 -6.82 9.93 1.64
CA VAL A 139 -7.76 9.57 2.71
C VAL A 139 -9.21 9.73 2.24
N ASP A 140 -9.53 10.78 1.48
CA ASP A 140 -10.88 10.98 0.96
C ASP A 140 -11.26 9.89 -0.05
N ALA A 141 -10.33 9.48 -0.92
CA ALA A 141 -10.57 8.35 -1.83
C ALA A 141 -10.76 7.01 -1.11
N ILE A 142 -10.08 6.78 0.02
CA ILE A 142 -10.30 5.61 0.88
C ILE A 142 -11.71 5.63 1.47
N LYS A 143 -12.16 6.77 2.00
CA LYS A 143 -13.52 6.93 2.53
C LYS A 143 -14.58 6.66 1.46
N ASP A 144 -14.37 7.20 0.25
CA ASP A 144 -15.27 6.98 -0.88
C ASP A 144 -15.34 5.51 -1.30
N ALA A 145 -14.24 4.78 -1.20
CA ALA A 145 -14.18 3.36 -1.52
C ALA A 145 -14.89 2.47 -0.48
N LEU A 146 -15.10 2.96 0.74
CA LEU A 146 -15.77 2.26 1.84
C LEU A 146 -17.27 2.60 1.97
N ASN A 147 -17.78 3.57 1.20
CA ASN A 147 -19.19 3.97 1.18
C ASN A 147 -19.94 3.31 0.01
#